data_a686516ca398ca4d43791f48796dc802
#
_entry.id   a686516ca398ca4d43791f48796dc802
#
_cell.length_a   1.000
_cell.length_b   1.000
_cell.length_c   1.000
_cell.angle_alpha   90.00
_cell.angle_beta   90.00
_cell.angle_gamma   90.00
#
_symmetry.space_group_name_H-M   'P 1'
#
loop_
_entity.id
_entity.type
_entity.pdbx_description
1 polymer ?
#
loop_
_entity_poly.entity_id
_entity_poly.type
_entity_poly.pdbx_seq_one_letter_code
_entity_poly.pdbx_strand_id
1 'polypeptide(L)'
;MILLPVPFLDYVGSIISGIFFSSNFYFYFTQVQYGAEPSLYQPFLHYWSLSVEEQFYIIYPISLLFIYKYFKRNLSLVFGFIALFSFTLSIALSFYNPSLNFFILPTRIWEFLLGAFAAKLHIENNKFTNNKRHFFFQLFGIILIAISVFYFDENKLLKNADFFHTVLHPGLATLFPVIGTFLIIIFSNKNNLINKLLSFKPIVFIGLISYSL
;
A
#
# COMPACT_ATOMS: atom_id res chain seq x y z
N MET A 1 32.23 -5.48 -12.26
CA MET A 1 32.37 -4.65 -11.05
C MET A 1 32.68 -5.58 -9.90
N ILE A 2 33.85 -5.50 -9.29
CA ILE A 2 34.24 -6.35 -8.15
C ILE A 2 33.77 -5.63 -6.90
N LEU A 3 32.75 -6.17 -6.23
CA LEU A 3 32.27 -5.64 -4.97
C LEU A 3 33.25 -6.01 -3.85
N LEU A 4 33.48 -5.08 -2.92
CA LEU A 4 34.21 -5.37 -1.69
C LEU A 4 33.44 -6.42 -0.86
N PRO A 5 34.09 -7.18 0.04
CA PRO A 5 33.44 -8.30 0.75
C PRO A 5 32.16 -7.91 1.50
N VAL A 6 32.12 -6.76 2.16
CA VAL A 6 30.94 -6.33 2.93
C VAL A 6 29.75 -5.96 2.02
N PRO A 7 29.89 -5.06 1.02
CA PRO A 7 28.81 -4.77 0.06
C PRO A 7 28.35 -6.00 -0.71
N PHE A 8 29.22 -6.99 -0.92
CA PHE A 8 28.83 -8.25 -1.56
C PHE A 8 27.91 -9.09 -0.67
N LEU A 9 28.19 -9.18 0.63
CA LEU A 9 27.34 -9.90 1.60
C LEU A 9 25.96 -9.22 1.72
N ASP A 10 25.91 -7.89 1.77
CA ASP A 10 24.65 -7.15 1.81
C ASP A 10 23.84 -7.34 0.52
N TYR A 11 24.49 -7.35 -0.63
CA TYR A 11 23.88 -7.65 -1.90
C TYR A 11 23.27 -9.07 -1.92
N VAL A 12 24.02 -10.09 -1.50
CA VAL A 12 23.54 -11.48 -1.41
C VAL A 12 22.39 -11.60 -0.40
N GLY A 13 22.52 -10.95 0.77
CA GLY A 13 21.48 -10.94 1.80
C GLY A 13 20.16 -10.33 1.27
N SER A 14 20.24 -9.25 0.51
CA SER A 14 19.06 -8.61 -0.10
C SER A 14 18.38 -9.52 -1.13
N ILE A 15 19.13 -10.26 -1.95
CA ILE A 15 18.58 -11.24 -2.91
C ILE A 15 17.89 -12.38 -2.17
N ILE A 16 18.58 -13.00 -1.20
CA ILE A 16 18.02 -14.12 -0.44
C ILE A 16 16.73 -13.69 0.26
N SER A 17 16.73 -12.54 0.92
CA SER A 17 15.53 -12.02 1.56
C SER A 17 14.39 -11.76 0.58
N GLY A 18 14.70 -11.34 -0.66
CA GLY A 18 13.71 -11.19 -1.75
C GLY A 18 13.06 -12.50 -2.14
N ILE A 19 13.86 -13.56 -2.32
CA ILE A 19 13.36 -14.90 -2.68
C ILE A 19 12.39 -15.46 -1.61
N PHE A 20 12.64 -15.17 -0.33
CA PHE A 20 11.80 -15.63 0.79
C PHE A 20 10.72 -14.63 1.21
N PHE A 21 10.45 -13.61 0.42
CA PHE A 21 9.47 -12.55 0.74
C PHE A 21 9.67 -11.94 2.13
N SER A 22 10.92 -11.77 2.54
CA SER A 22 11.34 -11.24 3.84
C SER A 22 12.20 -9.97 3.76
N SER A 23 12.27 -9.35 2.57
CA SER A 23 13.07 -8.15 2.33
C SER A 23 12.67 -6.97 3.23
N ASN A 24 11.39 -6.88 3.60
CA ASN A 24 10.91 -5.87 4.53
C ASN A 24 11.58 -5.97 5.90
N PHE A 25 11.79 -7.17 6.44
CA PHE A 25 12.53 -7.39 7.69
C PHE A 25 14.03 -7.14 7.50
N TYR A 26 14.60 -7.65 6.39
CA TYR A 26 16.01 -7.44 6.07
C TYR A 26 16.35 -5.94 6.04
N PHE A 27 15.60 -5.15 5.28
CA PHE A 27 15.86 -3.72 5.17
C PHE A 27 15.51 -2.95 6.45
N TYR A 28 14.51 -3.37 7.20
CA TYR A 28 14.29 -2.78 8.53
C TYR A 28 15.53 -2.91 9.41
N PHE A 29 16.12 -4.09 9.51
CA PHE A 29 17.28 -4.33 10.37
C PHE A 29 18.57 -3.68 9.82
N THR A 30 18.78 -3.67 8.53
CA THR A 30 20.00 -3.11 7.93
C THR A 30 19.96 -1.58 7.85
N GLN A 31 18.80 -0.96 7.60
CA GLN A 31 18.70 0.51 7.51
C GLN A 31 18.66 1.22 8.87
N VAL A 32 18.23 0.55 9.92
CA VAL A 32 18.19 1.13 11.27
C VAL A 32 19.56 1.09 11.96
N GLN A 33 20.53 0.34 11.42
CA GLN A 33 21.87 0.22 12.02
C GLN A 33 22.70 1.50 11.82
N TYR A 34 23.50 1.83 12.83
CA TYR A 34 24.46 2.91 12.73
C TYR A 34 25.50 2.61 11.63
N GLY A 35 25.64 3.54 10.68
CA GLY A 35 26.53 3.35 9.51
C GLY A 35 25.88 2.61 8.33
N ALA A 36 24.55 2.47 8.33
CA ALA A 36 23.83 1.90 7.18
C ALA A 36 24.18 2.62 5.87
N GLU A 37 24.37 1.85 4.80
CA GLU A 37 24.60 2.43 3.48
C GLU A 37 23.39 3.27 3.01
N PRO A 38 23.63 4.40 2.33
CA PRO A 38 22.55 5.19 1.76
C PRO A 38 21.67 4.32 0.84
N SER A 39 20.37 4.52 0.90
CA SER A 39 19.36 3.77 0.11
C SER A 39 19.66 3.74 -1.40
N LEU A 40 20.36 4.73 -1.93
CA LEU A 40 20.83 4.82 -3.31
C LEU A 40 21.77 3.68 -3.74
N TYR A 41 22.48 3.06 -2.80
CA TYR A 41 23.41 1.96 -3.07
C TYR A 41 22.79 0.58 -2.85
N GLN A 42 21.49 0.51 -2.52
CA GLN A 42 20.76 -0.74 -2.28
C GLN A 42 19.84 -1.08 -3.47
N PRO A 43 20.32 -1.85 -4.45
CA PRO A 43 19.60 -2.06 -5.71
C PRO A 43 18.26 -2.77 -5.56
N PHE A 44 18.08 -3.59 -4.52
CA PHE A 44 16.85 -4.34 -4.26
C PHE A 44 15.99 -3.75 -3.14
N LEU A 45 16.25 -2.49 -2.74
CA LEU A 45 15.47 -1.86 -1.68
C LEU A 45 13.96 -1.93 -1.94
N HIS A 46 13.53 -1.68 -3.20
CA HIS A 46 12.12 -1.69 -3.59
C HIS A 46 11.41 -3.05 -3.35
N TYR A 47 12.14 -4.16 -3.19
CA TYR A 47 11.56 -5.47 -2.89
C TYR A 47 10.92 -5.57 -1.50
N TRP A 48 11.16 -4.61 -0.60
CA TRP A 48 10.49 -4.59 0.69
C TRP A 48 8.97 -4.49 0.56
N SER A 49 8.46 -3.65 -0.36
CA SER A 49 7.01 -3.50 -0.58
C SER A 49 6.41 -4.74 -1.21
N LEU A 50 7.09 -5.34 -2.20
CA LEU A 50 6.69 -6.60 -2.80
C LEU A 50 6.60 -7.73 -1.76
N SER A 51 7.57 -7.80 -0.84
CA SER A 51 7.54 -8.80 0.24
C SER A 51 6.32 -8.64 1.14
N VAL A 52 5.95 -7.41 1.50
CA VAL A 52 4.74 -7.13 2.28
C VAL A 52 3.46 -7.54 1.52
N GLU A 53 3.41 -7.29 0.21
CA GLU A 53 2.28 -7.69 -0.63
C GLU A 53 2.15 -9.22 -0.69
N GLU A 54 3.25 -9.96 -0.94
CA GLU A 54 3.24 -11.41 -1.01
C GLU A 54 2.89 -12.06 0.34
N GLN A 55 3.38 -11.51 1.45
CA GLN A 55 2.95 -11.93 2.78
C GLN A 55 1.43 -11.77 2.96
N PHE A 56 0.87 -10.65 2.50
CA PHE A 56 -0.58 -10.45 2.54
C PHE A 56 -1.31 -11.47 1.65
N TYR A 57 -0.84 -11.74 0.43
CA TYR A 57 -1.47 -12.70 -0.48
C TYR A 57 -1.46 -14.13 0.05
N ILE A 58 -0.50 -14.49 0.89
CA ILE A 58 -0.47 -15.78 1.58
C ILE A 58 -1.42 -15.79 2.79
N ILE A 59 -1.37 -14.75 3.63
CA ILE A 59 -2.12 -14.68 4.89
C ILE A 59 -3.62 -14.44 4.65
N TYR A 60 -3.98 -13.61 3.68
CA TYR A 60 -5.37 -13.20 3.44
C TYR A 60 -6.29 -14.37 3.07
N PRO A 61 -5.99 -15.27 2.12
CA PRO A 61 -6.84 -16.41 1.82
C PRO A 61 -7.02 -17.36 3.01
N ILE A 62 -5.96 -17.59 3.78
CA ILE A 62 -6.00 -18.44 4.97
C ILE A 62 -6.91 -17.82 6.03
N SER A 63 -6.72 -16.53 6.30
CA SER A 63 -7.55 -15.79 7.25
C SER A 63 -9.02 -15.72 6.81
N LEU A 64 -9.26 -15.54 5.51
CA LEU A 64 -10.60 -15.52 4.92
C LEU A 64 -11.31 -16.86 5.13
N LEU A 65 -10.65 -17.99 4.87
CA LEU A 65 -11.21 -19.33 5.10
C LEU A 65 -11.52 -19.57 6.58
N PHE A 66 -10.60 -19.17 7.47
CA PHE A 66 -10.76 -19.32 8.92
C PHE A 66 -11.95 -18.46 9.42
N ILE A 67 -11.99 -17.18 9.07
CA ILE A 67 -13.04 -16.26 9.49
C ILE A 67 -14.39 -16.67 8.87
N TYR A 68 -14.40 -17.14 7.61
CA TYR A 68 -15.62 -17.64 6.97
C TYR A 68 -16.18 -18.87 7.69
N LYS A 69 -15.34 -19.78 8.15
CA LYS A 69 -15.76 -20.97 8.90
C LYS A 69 -16.48 -20.63 10.21
N TYR A 70 -15.98 -19.65 10.96
CA TYR A 70 -16.47 -19.32 12.30
C TYR A 70 -17.43 -18.12 12.33
N PHE A 71 -17.30 -17.17 11.39
CA PHE A 71 -17.99 -15.88 11.40
C PHE A 71 -18.67 -15.56 10.06
N LYS A 72 -19.15 -16.57 9.33
CA LYS A 72 -19.74 -16.44 7.98
C LYS A 72 -20.68 -15.24 7.84
N ARG A 73 -21.58 -15.01 8.82
CA ARG A 73 -22.57 -13.94 8.78
C ARG A 73 -21.96 -12.54 8.96
N ASN A 74 -20.85 -12.44 9.67
CA ASN A 74 -20.25 -11.17 10.07
C ASN A 74 -18.87 -10.93 9.46
N LEU A 75 -18.55 -11.61 8.35
CA LEU A 75 -17.25 -11.55 7.68
C LEU A 75 -16.77 -10.10 7.45
N SER A 76 -17.63 -9.26 6.91
CA SER A 76 -17.31 -7.84 6.63
C SER A 76 -17.03 -7.04 7.90
N LEU A 77 -17.73 -7.34 9.00
CA LEU A 77 -17.48 -6.67 10.30
C LEU A 77 -16.13 -7.08 10.86
N VAL A 78 -15.77 -8.37 10.83
CA VAL A 78 -14.49 -8.86 11.32
C VAL A 78 -13.33 -8.23 10.55
N PHE A 79 -13.39 -8.21 9.22
CA PHE A 79 -12.37 -7.53 8.41
C PHE A 79 -12.35 -6.02 8.63
N GLY A 80 -13.50 -5.39 8.88
CA GLY A 80 -13.57 -3.98 9.27
C GLY A 80 -12.86 -3.70 10.60
N PHE A 81 -13.03 -4.55 11.60
CA PHE A 81 -12.30 -4.44 12.86
C PHE A 81 -10.80 -4.66 12.72
N ILE A 82 -10.38 -5.63 11.89
CA ILE A 82 -8.95 -5.87 11.60
C ILE A 82 -8.35 -4.64 10.90
N ALA A 83 -9.05 -4.07 9.93
CA ALA A 83 -8.60 -2.85 9.24
C ALA A 83 -8.49 -1.66 10.21
N LEU A 84 -9.49 -1.45 11.06
CA LEU A 84 -9.46 -0.38 12.06
C LEU A 84 -8.30 -0.58 13.06
N PHE A 85 -8.09 -1.79 13.55
CA PHE A 85 -6.98 -2.11 14.44
C PHE A 85 -5.62 -1.87 13.75
N SER A 86 -5.46 -2.33 12.50
CA SER A 86 -4.26 -2.11 11.70
C SER A 86 -3.98 -0.61 11.50
N PHE A 87 -5.01 0.19 11.20
CA PHE A 87 -4.90 1.63 11.04
C PHE A 87 -4.51 2.35 12.33
N THR A 88 -5.15 2.02 13.46
CA THR A 88 -4.78 2.59 14.77
C THR A 88 -3.38 2.19 15.19
N LEU A 89 -2.96 0.95 14.91
CA LEU A 89 -1.59 0.49 15.14
C LEU A 89 -0.59 1.29 14.30
N SER A 90 -0.91 1.56 13.04
CA SER A 90 -0.08 2.38 12.14
C SER A 90 0.10 3.80 12.70
N ILE A 91 -0.97 4.44 13.16
CA ILE A 91 -0.88 5.76 13.79
C ILE A 91 -0.01 5.69 15.07
N ALA A 92 -0.25 4.73 15.93
CA ALA A 92 0.52 4.59 17.17
C ALA A 92 2.03 4.38 16.88
N LEU A 93 2.37 3.46 15.98
CA LEU A 93 3.78 3.20 15.64
C LEU A 93 4.46 4.34 14.88
N SER A 94 3.71 5.21 14.21
CA SER A 94 4.27 6.42 13.60
C SER A 94 4.94 7.34 14.63
N PHE A 95 4.44 7.35 15.88
CA PHE A 95 5.04 8.12 16.96
C PHE A 95 6.18 7.40 17.68
N TYR A 96 6.09 6.06 17.83
CA TYR A 96 7.05 5.30 18.63
C TYR A 96 8.21 4.75 17.81
N ASN A 97 7.95 4.24 16.62
CA ASN A 97 8.95 3.64 15.74
C ASN A 97 8.52 3.75 14.26
N PRO A 98 8.77 4.90 13.61
CA PRO A 98 8.40 5.14 12.22
C PRO A 98 8.97 4.12 11.23
N SER A 99 10.23 3.70 11.46
CA SER A 99 10.89 2.71 10.61
C SER A 99 10.19 1.35 10.67
N LEU A 100 9.85 0.87 11.87
CA LEU A 100 9.09 -0.37 12.02
C LEU A 100 7.72 -0.26 11.34
N ASN A 101 7.02 0.86 11.58
CA ASN A 101 5.73 1.14 10.97
C ASN A 101 5.76 1.05 9.44
N PHE A 102 6.84 1.55 8.84
CA PHE A 102 7.02 1.58 7.40
C PHE A 102 7.19 0.18 6.77
N PHE A 103 7.96 -0.70 7.42
CA PHE A 103 8.38 -1.98 6.84
C PHE A 103 7.45 -3.16 7.17
N ILE A 104 6.60 -3.10 8.20
CA ILE A 104 5.83 -4.29 8.62
C ILE A 104 4.44 -4.37 8.00
N LEU A 105 4.00 -5.60 7.72
CA LEU A 105 2.66 -5.88 7.20
C LEU A 105 1.51 -5.45 8.15
N PRO A 106 1.54 -5.69 9.48
CA PRO A 106 0.41 -5.38 10.36
C PRO A 106 -0.09 -3.93 10.31
N THR A 107 0.77 -2.98 10.01
CA THR A 107 0.43 -1.55 9.90
C THR A 107 -0.16 -1.17 8.55
N ARG A 108 -0.06 -2.06 7.56
CA ARG A 108 -0.52 -1.85 6.18
C ARG A 108 -1.72 -2.71 5.78
N ILE A 109 -2.10 -3.68 6.61
CA ILE A 109 -3.25 -4.57 6.35
C ILE A 109 -4.51 -3.78 6.01
N TRP A 110 -4.75 -2.64 6.65
CA TRP A 110 -5.92 -1.81 6.40
C TRP A 110 -6.00 -1.29 4.95
N GLU A 111 -4.86 -0.98 4.33
CA GLU A 111 -4.78 -0.53 2.93
C GLU A 111 -5.24 -1.65 1.98
N PHE A 112 -4.72 -2.85 2.17
CA PHE A 112 -5.08 -4.04 1.39
C PHE A 112 -6.53 -4.48 1.62
N LEU A 113 -7.00 -4.43 2.88
CA LEU A 113 -8.39 -4.78 3.20
C LEU A 113 -9.40 -3.81 2.60
N LEU A 114 -9.07 -2.52 2.50
CA LEU A 114 -9.92 -1.57 1.77
C LEU A 114 -10.01 -1.92 0.29
N GLY A 115 -8.92 -2.34 -0.33
CA GLY A 115 -8.93 -2.87 -1.70
C GLY A 115 -9.82 -4.11 -1.85
N ALA A 116 -9.69 -5.07 -0.94
CA ALA A 116 -10.54 -6.27 -0.92
C ALA A 116 -12.02 -5.92 -0.71
N PHE A 117 -12.32 -4.93 0.13
CA PHE A 117 -13.67 -4.43 0.35
C PHE A 117 -14.25 -3.76 -0.89
N ALA A 118 -13.44 -2.96 -1.59
CA ALA A 118 -13.82 -2.35 -2.87
C ALA A 118 -14.17 -3.42 -3.90
N ALA A 119 -13.36 -4.47 -4.03
CA ALA A 119 -13.60 -5.58 -4.95
C ALA A 119 -14.90 -6.31 -4.61
N LYS A 120 -15.17 -6.60 -3.34
CA LYS A 120 -16.41 -7.22 -2.88
C LYS A 120 -17.63 -6.37 -3.25
N LEU A 121 -17.62 -5.09 -2.91
CA LEU A 121 -18.72 -4.17 -3.22
C LEU A 121 -18.94 -4.02 -4.72
N HIS A 122 -17.87 -4.02 -5.50
CA HIS A 122 -17.98 -3.96 -6.96
C HIS A 122 -18.66 -5.20 -7.54
N ILE A 123 -18.35 -6.40 -7.03
CA ILE A 123 -18.97 -7.66 -7.45
C ILE A 123 -20.44 -7.72 -7.03
N GLU A 124 -20.76 -7.35 -5.80
CA GLU A 124 -22.14 -7.40 -5.27
C GLU A 124 -23.05 -6.37 -5.96
N ASN A 125 -22.52 -5.21 -6.32
CA ASN A 125 -23.28 -4.09 -6.89
C ASN A 125 -23.21 -3.99 -8.42
N ASN A 126 -23.26 -5.10 -9.13
CA ASN A 126 -23.31 -5.16 -10.63
C ASN A 126 -24.40 -4.28 -11.28
N LYS A 127 -25.17 -3.50 -10.48
CA LYS A 127 -26.28 -2.62 -10.88
C LYS A 127 -25.95 -1.13 -10.80
N PHE A 128 -24.67 -0.74 -10.76
CA PHE A 128 -24.35 0.69 -10.85
C PHE A 128 -24.81 1.25 -12.21
N THR A 129 -26.06 1.68 -12.23
CA THR A 129 -26.65 2.40 -13.35
C THR A 129 -25.82 3.66 -13.62
N ASN A 130 -25.76 4.04 -14.89
CA ASN A 130 -25.00 5.20 -15.39
C ASN A 130 -25.55 6.50 -14.75
N ASN A 131 -25.08 6.85 -13.55
CA ASN A 131 -25.54 8.01 -12.83
C ASN A 131 -24.41 9.06 -12.83
N LYS A 132 -24.74 10.32 -13.14
CA LYS A 132 -23.79 11.45 -13.11
C LYS A 132 -23.00 11.54 -11.78
N ARG A 133 -23.62 11.10 -10.67
CA ARG A 133 -22.99 11.04 -9.34
C ARG A 133 -21.73 10.17 -9.32
N HIS A 134 -21.69 9.05 -10.09
CA HIS A 134 -20.52 8.17 -10.14
C HIS A 134 -19.30 8.87 -10.74
N PHE A 135 -19.50 9.70 -11.75
CA PHE A 135 -18.43 10.50 -12.33
C PHE A 135 -17.82 11.46 -11.30
N PHE A 136 -18.67 12.14 -10.51
CA PHE A 136 -18.19 13.06 -9.47
C PHE A 136 -17.38 12.35 -8.38
N PHE A 137 -17.81 11.16 -7.92
CA PHE A 137 -17.06 10.40 -6.93
C PHE A 137 -15.71 9.89 -7.49
N GLN A 138 -15.66 9.48 -8.75
CA GLN A 138 -14.39 9.11 -9.39
C GLN A 138 -13.47 10.31 -9.56
N LEU A 139 -14.01 11.46 -9.99
CA LEU A 139 -13.24 12.70 -10.11
C LEU A 139 -12.68 13.13 -8.75
N PHE A 140 -13.49 13.07 -7.69
CA PHE A 140 -13.05 13.34 -6.32
C PHE A 140 -11.93 12.37 -5.90
N GLY A 141 -12.03 11.09 -6.24
CA GLY A 141 -10.96 10.12 -6.02
C GLY A 141 -9.64 10.49 -6.71
N ILE A 142 -9.69 10.95 -7.97
CA ILE A 142 -8.51 11.43 -8.69
C ILE A 142 -7.92 12.68 -8.01
N ILE A 143 -8.76 13.60 -7.57
CA ILE A 143 -8.33 14.80 -6.86
C ILE A 143 -7.60 14.43 -5.56
N LEU A 144 -8.12 13.47 -4.78
CA LEU A 144 -7.47 13.00 -3.56
C LEU A 144 -6.07 12.41 -3.84
N ILE A 145 -5.94 11.62 -4.91
CA ILE A 145 -4.64 11.07 -5.32
C ILE A 145 -3.70 12.21 -5.76
N ALA A 146 -4.19 13.16 -6.55
CA ALA A 146 -3.39 14.30 -6.99
C ALA A 146 -2.92 15.17 -5.81
N ILE A 147 -3.80 15.43 -4.84
CA ILE A 147 -3.43 16.14 -3.60
C ILE A 147 -2.33 15.37 -2.88
N SER A 148 -2.44 14.03 -2.77
CA SER A 148 -1.41 13.21 -2.13
C SER A 148 -0.05 13.37 -2.81
N VAL A 149 0.01 13.30 -4.13
CA VAL A 149 1.26 13.40 -4.89
C VAL A 149 1.90 14.78 -4.81
N PHE A 150 1.08 15.87 -4.87
CA PHE A 150 1.62 17.22 -4.93
C PHE A 150 1.82 17.89 -3.58
N TYR A 151 1.07 17.51 -2.56
CA TYR A 151 1.09 18.16 -1.24
C TYR A 151 2.00 17.46 -0.24
N PHE A 152 2.12 16.10 -0.33
CA PHE A 152 2.92 15.31 0.60
C PHE A 152 4.35 15.04 0.07
N ASP A 153 4.91 15.98 -0.71
CA ASP A 153 6.31 15.94 -1.10
C ASP A 153 7.19 16.22 0.13
N GLU A 154 8.02 15.24 0.50
CA GLU A 154 8.91 15.30 1.68
C GLU A 154 9.76 16.57 1.71
N ASN A 155 10.24 17.03 0.57
CA ASN A 155 11.09 18.23 0.47
C ASN A 155 10.37 19.53 0.85
N LYS A 156 9.04 19.59 0.72
CA LYS A 156 8.22 20.77 1.09
C LYS A 156 7.78 20.72 2.54
N LEU A 157 7.61 19.53 3.10
CA LEU A 157 7.14 19.32 4.46
C LEU A 157 8.26 19.45 5.50
N LEU A 158 9.50 19.11 5.12
CA LEU A 158 10.69 19.24 5.97
C LEU A 158 10.94 20.65 6.52
N LYS A 159 10.34 21.67 5.93
CA LYS A 159 10.55 23.07 6.37
C LYS A 159 9.66 23.53 7.52
N ASN A 160 8.57 22.86 7.87
CA ASN A 160 7.55 23.47 8.74
C ASN A 160 6.91 22.61 9.84
N ALA A 161 7.24 21.34 10.05
CA ALA A 161 6.49 20.62 11.08
C ALA A 161 7.09 19.29 11.54
N ASP A 162 7.67 19.27 12.71
CA ASP A 162 8.09 18.05 13.43
C ASP A 162 6.91 17.08 13.68
N PHE A 163 5.70 17.59 13.83
CA PHE A 163 4.49 16.80 14.09
C PHE A 163 3.95 16.08 12.85
N PHE A 164 3.94 16.71 11.69
CA PHE A 164 3.43 16.10 10.45
C PHE A 164 4.37 15.03 9.90
N HIS A 165 5.67 15.13 10.12
CA HIS A 165 6.68 14.16 9.67
C HIS A 165 6.50 12.78 10.29
N THR A 166 6.20 12.71 11.58
CA THR A 166 6.05 11.43 12.30
C THR A 166 4.74 10.71 11.99
N VAL A 167 3.73 11.40 11.44
CA VAL A 167 2.40 10.84 11.21
C VAL A 167 2.14 10.52 9.73
N LEU A 168 3.08 10.86 8.84
CA LEU A 168 2.80 10.91 7.40
C LEU A 168 2.78 9.55 6.70
N HIS A 169 3.72 8.62 6.97
CA HIS A 169 3.83 7.36 6.21
C HIS A 169 4.28 6.16 7.06
N PRO A 170 3.54 5.04 7.02
CA PRO A 170 2.13 4.85 6.69
C PRO A 170 1.24 5.38 7.80
N GLY A 171 0.25 6.19 7.49
CA GLY A 171 -0.62 6.81 8.51
C GLY A 171 -1.71 7.69 7.89
N LEU A 172 -1.94 8.87 8.45
CA LEU A 172 -3.03 9.76 8.02
C LEU A 172 -2.87 10.24 6.57
N ALA A 173 -1.64 10.43 6.08
CA ALA A 173 -1.41 10.87 4.70
C ALA A 173 -1.77 9.80 3.67
N THR A 174 -1.56 8.52 3.99
CA THR A 174 -1.91 7.42 3.10
C THR A 174 -3.43 7.22 2.95
N LEU A 175 -4.25 7.81 3.84
CA LEU A 175 -5.70 7.82 3.67
C LEU A 175 -6.15 8.47 2.36
N PHE A 176 -5.50 9.55 1.95
CA PHE A 176 -5.89 10.28 0.74
C PHE A 176 -5.80 9.42 -0.53
N PRO A 177 -4.64 8.82 -0.87
CA PRO A 177 -4.54 7.99 -2.05
C PRO A 177 -5.34 6.67 -1.92
N VAL A 178 -5.43 6.09 -0.72
CA VAL A 178 -6.17 4.84 -0.51
C VAL A 178 -7.68 5.06 -0.66
N ILE A 179 -8.25 6.11 -0.07
CA ILE A 179 -9.66 6.46 -0.29
C ILE A 179 -9.89 6.88 -1.74
N GLY A 180 -8.96 7.60 -2.35
CA GLY A 180 -9.04 7.98 -3.75
C GLY A 180 -9.15 6.78 -4.68
N THR A 181 -8.26 5.79 -4.53
CA THR A 181 -8.30 4.54 -5.32
C THR A 181 -9.55 3.71 -5.03
N PHE A 182 -9.98 3.63 -3.77
CA PHE A 182 -11.21 2.97 -3.37
C PHE A 182 -12.44 3.56 -4.07
N LEU A 183 -12.57 4.88 -4.13
CA LEU A 183 -13.66 5.56 -4.84
C LEU A 183 -13.61 5.29 -6.35
N ILE A 184 -12.44 5.33 -6.97
CA ILE A 184 -12.28 5.05 -8.40
C ILE A 184 -12.74 3.63 -8.72
N ILE A 185 -12.37 2.64 -7.89
CA ILE A 185 -12.74 1.23 -8.12
C ILE A 185 -14.25 1.03 -7.95
N ILE A 186 -14.84 1.50 -6.84
CA ILE A 186 -16.27 1.27 -6.55
C ILE A 186 -17.18 1.91 -7.59
N PHE A 187 -16.90 3.16 -7.94
CA PHE A 187 -17.72 3.92 -8.87
C PHE A 187 -17.32 3.73 -10.34
N SER A 188 -16.47 2.72 -10.62
CA SER A 188 -16.06 2.34 -11.97
C SER A 188 -17.25 1.95 -12.83
N ASN A 189 -17.41 2.61 -13.99
CA ASN A 189 -18.44 2.28 -14.97
C ASN A 189 -17.87 2.41 -16.40
N LYS A 190 -18.10 1.39 -17.24
CA LYS A 190 -17.58 1.32 -18.62
C LYS A 190 -17.90 2.55 -19.49
N ASN A 191 -18.96 3.26 -19.19
CA ASN A 191 -19.40 4.42 -19.97
C ASN A 191 -18.78 5.75 -19.54
N ASN A 192 -18.08 5.80 -18.40
CA ASN A 192 -17.46 7.04 -17.89
C ASN A 192 -16.19 7.39 -18.63
N LEU A 193 -15.95 8.69 -18.85
CA LEU A 193 -14.72 9.22 -19.47
C LEU A 193 -13.45 8.79 -18.71
N ILE A 194 -13.51 8.79 -17.38
CA ILE A 194 -12.38 8.38 -16.53
C ILE A 194 -12.01 6.92 -16.80
N ASN A 195 -12.99 6.03 -16.87
CA ASN A 195 -12.73 4.62 -17.18
C ASN A 195 -12.19 4.42 -18.59
N LYS A 196 -12.70 5.18 -19.58
CA LYS A 196 -12.15 5.14 -20.93
C LYS A 196 -10.70 5.58 -20.96
N LEU A 197 -10.34 6.62 -20.19
CA LEU A 197 -8.97 7.09 -20.06
C LEU A 197 -8.09 6.01 -19.39
N LEU A 198 -8.51 5.46 -18.25
CA LEU A 198 -7.76 4.43 -17.52
C LEU A 198 -7.66 3.11 -18.31
N SER A 199 -8.60 2.83 -19.19
CA SER A 199 -8.59 1.66 -20.09
C SER A 199 -7.77 1.90 -21.37
N PHE A 200 -7.13 3.05 -21.52
CA PHE A 200 -6.27 3.33 -22.68
C PHE A 200 -5.06 2.40 -22.64
N LYS A 201 -4.79 1.69 -23.75
CA LYS A 201 -3.78 0.62 -23.84
C LYS A 201 -2.41 0.95 -23.23
N PRO A 202 -1.80 2.14 -23.45
CA PRO A 202 -0.54 2.50 -22.81
C PRO A 202 -0.62 2.57 -21.28
N ILE A 203 -1.72 3.10 -20.72
CA ILE A 203 -1.91 3.20 -19.26
C ILE A 203 -2.07 1.80 -18.66
N VAL A 204 -2.86 0.95 -19.30
CA VAL A 204 -3.01 -0.45 -18.90
C VAL A 204 -1.67 -1.19 -18.99
N PHE A 205 -0.89 -0.96 -20.03
CA PHE A 205 0.44 -1.56 -20.17
C PHE A 205 1.38 -1.14 -19.03
N ILE A 206 1.43 0.15 -18.67
CA ILE A 206 2.20 0.63 -17.51
C ILE A 206 1.74 -0.07 -16.23
N GLY A 207 0.42 -0.21 -16.02
CA GLY A 207 -0.12 -0.92 -14.87
C GLY A 207 0.28 -2.40 -14.81
N LEU A 208 0.34 -3.08 -15.96
CA LEU A 208 0.74 -4.49 -16.01
C LEU A 208 2.22 -4.71 -15.71
N ILE A 209 3.09 -3.79 -16.11
CA ILE A 209 4.53 -3.91 -15.83
C ILE A 209 4.92 -3.34 -14.46
N SER A 210 4.06 -2.58 -13.78
CA SER A 210 4.38 -1.95 -12.50
C SER A 210 4.68 -2.96 -11.38
N TYR A 211 4.15 -4.17 -11.48
CA TYR A 211 4.43 -5.26 -10.53
C TYR A 211 5.82 -5.86 -10.74
N SER A 212 6.38 -5.77 -11.95
CA SER A 212 7.68 -6.35 -12.31
C SER A 212 8.83 -5.33 -12.30
N LEU A 213 8.52 -4.07 -12.06
CA LEU A 213 9.49 -2.98 -11.92
C LEU A 213 9.92 -2.80 -10.47
#